data_2537423cc405f61de428be9d70833d09
#
_entry.id   2537423cc405f61de428be9d70833d09
#
_cell.length_a   1.000
_cell.length_b   1.000
_cell.length_c   1.000
_cell.angle_alpha   90.00
_cell.angle_beta   90.00
_cell.angle_gamma   90.00
#
_symmetry.space_group_name_H-M   'P 1'
#
loop_
_entity.id
_entity.type
_entity.pdbx_description
1 polymer ?
#
loop_
_entity_poly.entity_id
_entity_poly.type
_entity_poly.pdbx_seq_one_letter_code
_entity_poly.pdbx_strand_id
1 'polypeptide(L)'
;DAALWRKVEPVLIDGHMQPPVVAALSEQLGAPKRDLERFLVRAARLGLVFQVSKNRFLMPEALLELADSAEALAAETGEEGFGAAQFRDRANIGRNLAIEILEYFDRQGLTWRSDNTRKLRKPVEQVFGGI
;
A
#
# COMPACT_ATOMS: atom_id res chain seq x y z
N ASP A 1 17.60 -9.66 7.94
CA ASP A 1 18.95 -9.13 8.11
C ASP A 1 18.89 -7.68 8.62
N ALA A 2 19.39 -7.45 9.84
CA ALA A 2 19.33 -6.15 10.47
C ALA A 2 20.09 -5.06 9.69
N ALA A 3 21.19 -5.41 9.05
CA ALA A 3 22.00 -4.47 8.28
C ALA A 3 21.23 -3.98 7.05
N LEU A 4 20.53 -4.87 6.37
CA LEU A 4 19.73 -4.50 5.21
C LEU A 4 18.51 -3.68 5.63
N TRP A 5 17.87 -4.04 6.74
CA TRP A 5 16.73 -3.29 7.27
C TRP A 5 17.09 -1.84 7.59
N ARG A 6 18.28 -1.61 8.15
CA ARG A 6 18.76 -0.25 8.43
C ARG A 6 18.90 0.60 7.18
N LYS A 7 19.11 -0.03 6.02
CA LYS A 7 19.18 0.68 4.74
C LYS A 7 17.81 0.86 4.10
N VAL A 8 16.95 -0.12 4.23
CA VAL A 8 15.63 -0.16 3.58
C VAL A 8 14.62 0.73 4.30
N GLU A 9 14.53 0.59 5.61
CA GLU A 9 13.51 1.27 6.41
C GLU A 9 13.47 2.79 6.18
N PRO A 10 14.60 3.52 6.24
CA PRO A 10 14.56 4.96 6.02
C PRO A 10 14.02 5.37 4.64
N VAL A 11 14.33 4.59 3.62
CA VAL A 11 13.86 4.88 2.26
C VAL A 11 12.35 4.68 2.14
N LEU A 12 11.82 3.62 2.76
CA LEU A 12 10.38 3.36 2.76
C LEU A 12 9.63 4.40 3.59
N ILE A 13 10.18 4.80 4.73
CA ILE A 13 9.60 5.86 5.57
C ILE A 13 9.56 7.17 4.79
N ASP A 14 10.66 7.53 4.15
CA ASP A 14 10.75 8.76 3.37
C ASP A 14 9.77 8.76 2.19
N GLY A 15 9.63 7.63 1.51
CA GLY A 15 8.69 7.49 0.41
C GLY A 15 7.23 7.51 0.85
N HIS A 16 6.97 7.14 2.09
CA HIS A 16 5.65 7.11 2.71
C HIS A 16 4.62 6.40 1.83
N MET A 17 3.62 7.10 1.29
CA MET A 17 2.58 6.52 0.43
C MET A 17 3.05 6.26 -1.01
N GLN A 18 4.22 6.77 -1.38
CA GLN A 18 4.79 6.59 -2.72
C GLN A 18 6.20 6.00 -2.63
N PRO A 19 6.35 4.78 -2.09
CA PRO A 19 7.66 4.17 -1.96
C PRO A 19 8.20 3.77 -3.33
N PRO A 20 9.52 3.70 -3.49
CA PRO A 20 10.10 3.21 -4.73
C PRO A 20 9.74 1.73 -4.94
N VAL A 21 9.59 1.34 -6.20
CA VAL A 21 9.45 -0.09 -6.54
C VAL A 21 10.76 -0.80 -6.24
N VAL A 22 10.71 -2.13 -6.10
CA VAL A 22 11.87 -2.92 -5.71
C VAL A 22 13.10 -2.69 -6.61
N ALA A 23 12.88 -2.57 -7.93
CA ALA A 23 13.99 -2.32 -8.87
C ALA A 23 14.70 -0.99 -8.58
N ALA A 24 13.93 0.07 -8.32
CA ALA A 24 14.50 1.38 -7.97
C ALA A 24 15.21 1.34 -6.62
N LEU A 25 14.62 0.64 -5.65
CA LEU A 25 15.22 0.47 -4.34
C LEU A 25 16.53 -0.29 -4.42
N SER A 26 16.59 -1.34 -5.25
CA SER A 26 17.80 -2.11 -5.51
C SER A 26 18.93 -1.22 -6.05
N GLU A 27 18.63 -0.37 -7.02
CA GLU A 27 19.61 0.58 -7.56
C GLU A 27 20.08 1.57 -6.51
N GLN A 28 19.14 2.14 -5.77
CA GLN A 28 19.44 3.15 -4.76
C GLN A 28 20.33 2.61 -3.65
N LEU A 29 20.10 1.37 -3.23
CA LEU A 29 20.83 0.75 -2.12
C LEU A 29 22.07 -0.04 -2.55
N GLY A 30 22.22 -0.28 -3.85
CA GLY A 30 23.30 -1.14 -4.36
C GLY A 30 23.16 -2.60 -3.93
N ALA A 31 21.93 -3.04 -3.66
CA ALA A 31 21.63 -4.41 -3.25
C ALA A 31 21.03 -5.18 -4.43
N PRO A 32 21.43 -6.47 -4.64
CA PRO A 32 20.85 -7.26 -5.71
C PRO A 32 19.32 -7.35 -5.57
N LYS A 33 18.62 -7.13 -6.67
CA LYS A 33 17.15 -7.10 -6.67
C LYS A 33 16.54 -8.37 -6.06
N ARG A 34 17.09 -9.52 -6.41
CA ARG A 34 16.58 -10.82 -5.93
C ARG A 34 16.69 -10.96 -4.43
N ASP A 35 17.84 -10.54 -3.87
CA ASP A 35 18.07 -10.60 -2.44
C ASP A 35 17.13 -9.65 -1.70
N LEU A 36 16.94 -8.47 -2.27
CA LEU A 36 16.05 -7.46 -1.73
C LEU A 36 14.58 -7.92 -1.74
N GLU A 37 14.13 -8.55 -2.83
CA GLU A 37 12.78 -9.12 -2.91
C GLU A 37 12.56 -10.16 -1.81
N ARG A 38 13.50 -11.07 -1.64
CA ARG A 38 13.41 -12.13 -0.61
C ARG A 38 13.36 -11.53 0.79
N PHE A 39 14.20 -10.53 1.01
CA PHE A 39 14.24 -9.82 2.29
C PHE A 39 12.89 -9.14 2.60
N LEU A 40 12.35 -8.41 1.63
CA LEU A 40 11.08 -7.69 1.81
C LEU A 40 9.90 -8.63 2.03
N VAL A 41 9.87 -9.77 1.34
CA VAL A 41 8.84 -10.79 1.56
C VAL A 41 8.91 -11.33 3.00
N ARG A 42 10.11 -11.58 3.51
CA ARG A 42 10.28 -12.00 4.91
C ARG A 42 9.84 -10.91 5.89
N ALA A 43 10.20 -9.66 5.61
CA ALA A 43 9.78 -8.51 6.42
C ALA A 43 8.26 -8.38 6.45
N ALA A 44 7.60 -8.64 5.31
CA ALA A 44 6.15 -8.62 5.23
C ALA A 44 5.51 -9.71 6.10
N ARG A 45 6.10 -10.90 6.12
CA ARG A 45 5.62 -12.00 6.98
C ARG A 45 5.74 -11.66 8.46
N LEU A 46 6.70 -10.82 8.82
CA LEU A 46 6.90 -10.36 10.19
C LEU A 46 6.05 -9.14 10.54
N GLY A 47 5.30 -8.60 9.57
CA GLY A 47 4.46 -7.43 9.80
C GLY A 47 5.20 -6.11 9.80
N LEU A 48 6.46 -6.09 9.38
CA LEU A 48 7.27 -4.86 9.34
C LEU A 48 6.91 -3.97 8.14
N VAL A 49 6.46 -4.60 7.06
CA VAL A 49 6.00 -3.92 5.84
C VAL A 49 4.78 -4.67 5.29
N PHE A 50 4.10 -4.06 4.34
CA PHE A 50 2.96 -4.68 3.66
C PHE A 50 3.21 -4.74 2.16
N GLN A 51 3.13 -5.93 1.59
CA GLN A 51 3.30 -6.13 0.15
C GLN A 51 1.97 -5.86 -0.55
N VAL A 52 1.87 -4.72 -1.22
CA VAL A 52 0.64 -4.31 -1.89
C VAL A 52 0.58 -4.79 -3.33
N SER A 53 1.74 -5.02 -3.95
CA SER A 53 1.87 -5.64 -5.26
C SER A 53 3.20 -6.38 -5.32
N LYS A 54 3.45 -7.09 -6.42
CA LYS A 54 4.69 -7.86 -6.57
C LYS A 54 5.94 -7.01 -6.35
N ASN A 55 5.90 -5.74 -6.77
CA ASN A 55 7.07 -4.88 -6.80
C ASN A 55 7.02 -3.73 -5.79
N ARG A 56 6.02 -3.71 -4.89
CA ARG A 56 5.83 -2.54 -4.03
C ARG A 56 5.46 -2.93 -2.61
N PHE A 57 6.19 -2.34 -1.67
CA PHE A 57 6.01 -2.57 -0.24
C PHE A 57 5.81 -1.24 0.47
N LEU A 58 4.88 -1.21 1.42
CA LEU A 58 4.56 -0.01 2.21
C LEU A 58 4.85 -0.23 3.68
N MET A 59 5.29 0.83 4.35
CA MET A 59 5.33 0.84 5.81
C MET A 59 3.91 0.84 6.37
N PRO A 60 3.70 0.28 7.59
CA PRO A 60 2.36 0.20 8.19
C PRO A 60 1.64 1.55 8.27
N GLU A 61 2.33 2.62 8.64
CA GLU A 61 1.72 3.94 8.77
C GLU A 61 1.19 4.46 7.43
N ALA A 62 1.94 4.25 6.36
CA ALA A 62 1.52 4.66 5.02
C ALA A 62 0.30 3.87 4.58
N LEU A 63 0.28 2.57 4.84
CA LEU A 63 -0.86 1.72 4.49
C LEU A 63 -2.12 2.15 5.22
N LEU A 64 -2.02 2.43 6.53
CA LEU A 64 -3.16 2.88 7.32
C LEU A 64 -3.70 4.21 6.82
N GLU A 65 -2.84 5.13 6.46
CA GLU A 65 -3.25 6.43 5.92
C GLU A 65 -4.01 6.28 4.61
N LEU A 66 -3.54 5.39 3.73
CA LEU A 66 -4.24 5.08 2.48
C LEU A 66 -5.59 4.40 2.74
N ALA A 67 -5.64 3.48 3.69
CA ALA A 67 -6.88 2.80 4.05
C ALA A 67 -7.90 3.78 4.64
N ASP A 68 -7.45 4.69 5.51
CA ASP A 68 -8.30 5.73 6.09
C ASP A 68 -8.85 6.66 5.00
N SER A 69 -8.03 6.99 4.00
CA SER A 69 -8.48 7.79 2.85
C SER A 69 -9.59 7.08 2.07
N ALA A 70 -9.45 5.78 1.86
CA ALA A 70 -10.47 4.99 1.16
C ALA A 70 -11.77 4.94 1.97
N GLU A 71 -11.67 4.74 3.28
CA GLU A 71 -12.83 4.70 4.17
C GLU A 71 -13.57 6.03 4.19
N ALA A 72 -12.84 7.14 4.33
CA ALA A 72 -13.43 8.48 4.31
C ALA A 72 -14.11 8.77 2.99
N LEU A 73 -13.47 8.42 1.88
CA LEU A 73 -14.02 8.63 0.55
C LEU A 73 -15.29 7.79 0.33
N ALA A 74 -15.29 6.55 0.81
CA ALA A 74 -16.46 5.67 0.74
C ALA A 74 -17.64 6.27 1.52
N ALA A 75 -17.38 6.85 2.68
CA ALA A 75 -18.41 7.51 3.48
C ALA A 75 -18.99 8.73 2.76
N GLU A 76 -18.14 9.49 2.07
CA GLU A 76 -18.58 10.68 1.33
C GLU A 76 -19.40 10.35 0.10
N THR A 77 -19.07 9.27 -0.60
CA THR A 77 -19.74 8.90 -1.85
C THR A 77 -20.96 8.00 -1.66
N GLY A 78 -21.07 7.35 -0.51
CA GLY A 78 -22.22 6.53 -0.16
C GLY A 78 -22.50 5.42 -1.18
N GLU A 79 -23.77 5.31 -1.58
CA GLU A 79 -24.20 4.25 -2.49
C GLU A 79 -23.61 4.35 -3.90
N GLU A 80 -23.22 5.54 -4.32
CA GLU A 80 -22.61 5.71 -5.63
C GLU A 80 -21.23 5.07 -5.72
N GLY A 81 -20.51 5.03 -4.59
CA GLY A 81 -19.16 4.56 -4.55
C GLY A 81 -18.17 5.58 -5.10
N PHE A 82 -16.89 5.23 -5.09
CA PHE A 82 -15.82 6.10 -5.57
C PHE A 82 -14.99 5.40 -6.65
N GLY A 83 -14.47 6.20 -7.57
CA GLY A 83 -13.59 5.70 -8.62
C GLY A 83 -12.12 5.81 -8.25
N ALA A 84 -11.28 5.16 -9.04
CA ALA A 84 -9.82 5.20 -8.85
C ALA A 84 -9.28 6.62 -8.92
N ALA A 85 -9.81 7.46 -9.80
CA ALA A 85 -9.35 8.85 -9.94
C ALA A 85 -9.63 9.66 -8.66
N GLN A 86 -10.79 9.44 -8.03
CA GLN A 86 -11.12 10.11 -6.79
C GLN A 86 -10.17 9.69 -5.66
N PHE A 87 -9.86 8.42 -5.58
CA PHE A 87 -8.91 7.90 -4.58
C PHE A 87 -7.50 8.44 -4.84
N ARG A 88 -7.05 8.40 -6.09
CA ARG A 88 -5.76 8.96 -6.50
C ARG A 88 -5.62 10.41 -6.06
N ASP A 89 -6.64 11.23 -6.34
CA ASP A 89 -6.62 12.66 -6.01
C ASP A 89 -6.67 12.90 -4.51
N ARG A 90 -7.51 12.14 -3.79
CA ARG A 90 -7.60 12.23 -2.33
C ARG A 90 -6.29 11.89 -1.66
N ALA A 91 -5.65 10.82 -2.09
CA ALA A 91 -4.38 10.36 -1.52
C ALA A 91 -3.17 11.13 -2.07
N ASN A 92 -3.35 11.87 -3.14
CA ASN A 92 -2.28 12.62 -3.82
C ASN A 92 -1.12 11.69 -4.24
N ILE A 93 -1.46 10.62 -4.91
CA ILE A 93 -0.50 9.62 -5.41
C ILE A 93 -0.65 9.46 -6.92
N GLY A 94 0.25 8.70 -7.54
CA GLY A 94 0.19 8.41 -8.96
C GLY A 94 -0.93 7.43 -9.30
N ARG A 95 -1.37 7.45 -10.57
CA ARG A 95 -2.47 6.62 -11.05
C ARG A 95 -2.20 5.12 -10.89
N ASN A 96 -1.04 4.66 -11.32
CA ASN A 96 -0.72 3.22 -11.26
C ASN A 96 -0.68 2.72 -9.82
N LEU A 97 -0.10 3.51 -8.94
CA LEU A 97 -0.04 3.19 -7.52
C LEU A 97 -1.44 3.15 -6.91
N ALA A 98 -2.29 4.11 -7.27
CA ALA A 98 -3.68 4.13 -6.78
C ALA A 98 -4.42 2.84 -7.15
N ILE A 99 -4.27 2.38 -8.39
CA ILE A 99 -4.89 1.14 -8.85
C ILE A 99 -4.33 -0.07 -8.10
N GLU A 100 -3.01 -0.15 -7.93
CA GLU A 100 -2.37 -1.23 -7.17
C GLU A 100 -2.91 -1.30 -5.73
N ILE A 101 -3.01 -0.15 -5.07
CA ILE A 101 -3.50 -0.06 -3.70
C ILE A 101 -4.96 -0.49 -3.60
N LEU A 102 -5.81 -0.01 -4.51
CA LEU A 102 -7.22 -0.40 -4.50
C LEU A 102 -7.41 -1.89 -4.77
N GLU A 103 -6.64 -2.47 -5.68
CA GLU A 103 -6.67 -3.91 -5.93
C GLU A 103 -6.22 -4.70 -4.69
N TYR A 104 -5.23 -4.19 -3.99
CA TYR A 104 -4.79 -4.77 -2.72
C TYR A 104 -5.91 -4.70 -1.67
N PHE A 105 -6.58 -3.56 -1.54
CA PHE A 105 -7.71 -3.41 -0.61
C PHE A 105 -8.87 -4.35 -0.96
N ASP A 106 -9.13 -4.56 -2.25
CA ASP A 106 -10.13 -5.55 -2.68
C ASP A 106 -9.75 -6.96 -2.20
N ARG A 107 -8.49 -7.35 -2.36
CA ARG A 107 -8.02 -8.67 -1.93
C ARG A 107 -8.06 -8.84 -0.42
N GLN A 108 -7.82 -7.77 0.32
CA GLN A 108 -7.85 -7.80 1.78
C GLN A 108 -9.25 -7.73 2.36
N GLY A 109 -10.26 -7.49 1.54
CA GLY A 109 -11.64 -7.40 1.99
C GLY A 109 -12.01 -6.06 2.60
N LEU A 110 -11.20 -5.02 2.40
CA LEU A 110 -11.55 -3.66 2.82
C LEU A 110 -12.58 -3.05 1.90
N THR A 111 -12.38 -3.21 0.60
CA THR A 111 -13.24 -2.66 -0.44
C THR A 111 -13.76 -3.76 -1.34
N TRP A 112 -14.80 -3.44 -2.10
CA TRP A 112 -15.25 -4.29 -3.19
C TRP A 112 -15.57 -3.42 -4.40
N ARG A 113 -15.31 -3.98 -5.59
CA ARG A 113 -15.44 -3.28 -6.84
C ARG A 113 -16.71 -3.71 -7.58
N SER A 114 -17.44 -2.73 -8.11
CA SER A 114 -18.56 -2.95 -9.03
C SER A 114 -18.35 -2.02 -10.22
N ASP A 115 -18.06 -2.58 -11.39
CA ASP A 115 -17.67 -1.81 -12.58
C ASP A 115 -16.48 -0.90 -12.30
N ASN A 116 -16.67 0.41 -12.37
CA ASN A 116 -15.62 1.41 -12.19
C ASN A 116 -15.63 2.06 -10.81
N THR A 117 -16.46 1.56 -9.91
CA THR A 117 -16.57 2.14 -8.56
C THR A 117 -16.29 1.11 -7.49
N ARG A 118 -15.92 1.61 -6.33
CA ARG A 118 -15.68 0.81 -5.14
C ARG A 118 -16.47 1.33 -3.97
N LYS A 119 -16.78 0.41 -3.07
CA LYS A 119 -17.44 0.71 -1.80
C LYS A 119 -16.67 0.04 -0.68
N LEU A 120 -16.85 0.53 0.53
CA LEU A 120 -16.24 -0.09 1.69
C LEU A 120 -16.97 -1.40 2.00
N ARG A 121 -16.23 -2.47 2.24
CA ARG A 121 -16.79 -3.76 2.64
C ARG A 121 -16.79 -3.93 4.15
N LYS A 122 -15.70 -3.49 4.79
CA LYS A 122 -15.51 -3.56 6.23
C LYS A 122 -14.77 -2.31 6.71
N PRO A 123 -14.96 -1.90 7.97
CA PRO A 123 -14.19 -0.78 8.50
C PRO A 123 -12.69 -1.08 8.51
N VAL A 124 -11.87 -0.04 8.37
CA VAL A 124 -10.41 -0.16 8.41
C VAL A 124 -9.95 -0.86 9.68
N GLU A 125 -10.54 -0.52 10.83
CA GLU A 125 -10.21 -1.14 12.11
C GLU A 125 -10.36 -2.65 12.09
N GLN A 126 -11.38 -3.16 11.40
CA GLN A 126 -11.63 -4.59 11.33
C GLN A 126 -10.61 -5.33 10.45
N VAL A 127 -10.15 -4.68 9.38
CA VAL A 127 -9.22 -5.29 8.43
C VAL A 127 -7.77 -5.10 8.86
N PHE A 128 -7.42 -3.93 9.33
CA PHE A 128 -6.05 -3.53 9.64
C PHE A 128 -5.81 -3.12 11.09
N GLY A 129 -6.76 -3.37 11.97
CA GLY A 129 -6.67 -2.92 13.37
C GLY A 129 -5.57 -3.57 14.19
N GLY A 130 -4.93 -4.62 13.67
CA GLY A 130 -3.80 -5.28 14.32
C GLY A 130 -2.43 -4.65 14.01
N ILE A 131 -2.41 -3.60 13.23
CA ILE A 131 -1.17 -2.93 12.80
C ILE A 131 -0.66 -1.97 13.88
#